data_a0dd75bb6ab421ea0dd8a3dcbf39d088
#
_entry.id   a0dd75bb6ab421ea0dd8a3dcbf39d088
#
_cell.length_a   1.000
_cell.length_b   1.000
_cell.length_c   1.000
_cell.angle_alpha   90.00
_cell.angle_beta   90.00
_cell.angle_gamma   90.00
#
_symmetry.space_group_name_H-M   'P 1'
#
loop_
_entity.id
_entity.type
_entity.pdbx_description
1 polymer ?
#
loop_
_entity_poly.entity_id
_entity_poly.type
_entity_poly.pdbx_seq_one_letter_code
_entity_poly.pdbx_strand_id
1 'polypeptide(L)'
;MGNLTNYHSHSLYCDGRAGMEDFVRFALSEGFTSYGFSSHAPLPFSTAWTMEWDIMDDYLSEFHRLKEKYAGRIELYIGLEIDYLNEASNPSIARFRELPLDHRIGSVHLLYNDKGEVVDVDVPADTFKTIVDGHFCGDLEHVVRLYYG
;
A
#
# COMPACT_ATOMS: atom_id res chain seq x y z
N MET A 1 16.93 24.95 5.94
CA MET A 1 16.67 23.83 5.04
C MET A 1 15.32 23.24 5.40
N GLY A 2 14.47 22.94 4.43
CA GLY A 2 13.17 22.32 4.70
C GLY A 2 13.38 20.89 5.23
N ASN A 3 12.49 20.44 6.12
CA ASN A 3 12.47 19.06 6.59
C ASN A 3 11.89 18.19 5.46
N LEU A 4 12.70 17.40 4.77
CA LEU A 4 12.25 16.45 3.78
C LEU A 4 11.77 15.17 4.46
N THR A 5 10.53 14.78 4.17
CA THR A 5 9.90 13.57 4.71
C THR A 5 9.10 12.86 3.62
N ASN A 6 9.02 11.55 3.69
CA ASN A 6 8.13 10.72 2.89
C ASN A 6 7.68 9.53 3.73
N TYR A 7 6.39 9.22 3.72
CA TYR A 7 5.80 8.12 4.50
C TYR A 7 5.03 7.13 3.63
N HIS A 8 5.05 7.30 2.30
CA HIS A 8 4.41 6.39 1.35
C HIS A 8 5.43 5.94 0.31
N SER A 9 5.92 4.72 0.46
CA SER A 9 6.80 4.09 -0.51
C SER A 9 6.68 2.56 -0.49
N HIS A 10 6.85 1.99 -1.68
CA HIS A 10 6.75 0.56 -1.94
C HIS A 10 8.14 -0.04 -2.14
N SER A 11 8.33 -1.26 -1.67
CA SER A 11 9.59 -1.98 -1.74
C SER A 11 9.43 -3.33 -2.42
N LEU A 12 10.51 -4.09 -2.54
CA LEU A 12 10.48 -5.45 -3.11
C LEU A 12 9.61 -6.44 -2.32
N TYR A 13 9.04 -6.03 -1.20
CA TYR A 13 8.03 -6.82 -0.46
C TYR A 13 6.63 -6.76 -1.11
N CYS A 14 6.43 -5.84 -2.05
CA CYS A 14 5.24 -5.77 -2.91
C CYS A 14 5.68 -5.46 -4.35
N ASP A 15 5.13 -4.48 -5.00
CA ASP A 15 5.44 -4.11 -6.40
C ASP A 15 6.58 -3.09 -6.56
N GLY A 16 7.19 -2.66 -5.46
CA GLY A 16 8.33 -1.75 -5.48
C GLY A 16 9.55 -2.35 -6.19
N ARG A 17 10.45 -1.49 -6.66
CA ARG A 17 11.57 -1.88 -7.54
C ARG A 17 12.93 -1.91 -6.83
N ALA A 18 12.97 -1.60 -5.55
CA ALA A 18 14.19 -1.58 -4.75
C ALA A 18 13.97 -2.13 -3.35
N GLY A 19 15.05 -2.59 -2.71
CA GLY A 19 15.03 -3.00 -1.32
C GLY A 19 14.82 -1.81 -0.38
N MET A 20 14.29 -2.07 0.83
CA MET A 20 14.07 -1.01 1.82
C MET A 20 15.36 -0.24 2.11
N GLU A 21 16.50 -0.89 2.20
CA GLU A 21 17.78 -0.25 2.49
C GLU A 21 18.21 0.72 1.38
N ASP A 22 17.91 0.44 0.12
CA ASP A 22 18.24 1.33 -0.99
C ASP A 22 17.48 2.65 -0.88
N PHE A 23 16.21 2.60 -0.48
CA PHE A 23 15.41 3.79 -0.19
C PHE A 23 15.99 4.59 0.98
N VAL A 24 16.40 3.94 2.08
CA VAL A 24 17.02 4.63 3.23
C VAL A 24 18.32 5.32 2.81
N ARG A 25 19.15 4.65 2.03
CA ARG A 25 20.42 5.23 1.55
C ARG A 25 20.18 6.43 0.63
N PHE A 26 19.19 6.31 -0.28
CA PHE A 26 18.80 7.41 -1.15
C PHE A 26 18.23 8.58 -0.34
N ALA A 27 17.29 8.34 0.58
CA ALA A 27 16.73 9.36 1.43
C ALA A 27 17.78 10.13 2.21
N LEU A 28 18.78 9.43 2.77
CA LEU A 28 19.93 10.06 3.44
C LEU A 28 20.76 10.92 2.49
N SER A 29 21.00 10.48 1.24
CA SER A 29 21.78 11.26 0.26
C SER A 29 21.06 12.54 -0.16
N GLU A 30 19.73 12.52 -0.18
CA GLU A 30 18.87 13.66 -0.52
C GLU A 30 18.55 14.57 0.69
N GLY A 31 19.06 14.24 1.89
CA GLY A 31 18.90 15.05 3.09
C GLY A 31 17.54 14.89 3.78
N PHE A 32 16.86 13.75 3.59
CA PHE A 32 15.67 13.42 4.36
C PHE A 32 16.00 13.26 5.85
N THR A 33 15.13 13.76 6.70
CA THR A 33 15.23 13.62 8.16
C THR A 33 14.39 12.46 8.68
N SER A 34 13.34 12.08 7.94
CA SER A 34 12.53 10.91 8.23
C SER A 34 12.04 10.25 6.94
N TYR A 35 11.82 8.93 7.00
CA TYR A 35 11.35 8.15 5.89
C TYR A 35 10.46 7.00 6.36
N GLY A 36 9.39 6.71 5.63
CA GLY A 36 8.44 5.65 5.96
C GLY A 36 8.21 4.71 4.78
N PHE A 37 7.93 3.47 5.11
CA PHE A 37 7.51 2.43 4.19
C PHE A 37 6.03 2.14 4.38
N SER A 38 5.31 1.92 3.30
CA SER A 38 3.90 1.54 3.30
C SER A 38 3.60 0.65 2.11
N SER A 39 4.28 -0.51 2.05
CA SER A 39 4.04 -1.50 1.00
C SER A 39 2.57 -1.93 0.97
N HIS A 40 2.08 -2.33 -0.21
CA HIS A 40 0.73 -2.88 -0.36
C HIS A 40 0.52 -4.07 0.57
N ALA A 41 -0.51 -3.98 1.40
CA ALA A 41 -0.87 -5.03 2.33
C ALA A 41 -1.43 -6.28 1.63
N PRO A 42 -1.39 -7.44 2.28
CA PRO A 42 -2.02 -8.64 1.76
C PRO A 42 -3.52 -8.50 1.57
N LEU A 43 -4.01 -9.00 0.44
CA LEU A 43 -5.42 -9.17 0.13
C LEU A 43 -5.93 -10.58 0.49
N PRO A 44 -7.25 -10.84 0.50
CA PRO A 44 -7.78 -12.20 0.70
C PRO A 44 -7.48 -13.18 -0.45
N PHE A 45 -6.86 -12.72 -1.51
CA PHE A 45 -6.44 -13.46 -2.70
C PHE A 45 -5.10 -12.93 -3.19
N SER A 46 -4.32 -13.76 -3.88
CA SER A 46 -3.01 -13.37 -4.39
C SER A 46 -3.13 -12.44 -5.59
N THR A 47 -2.25 -11.44 -5.65
CA THR A 47 -2.07 -10.53 -6.78
C THR A 47 -0.59 -10.43 -7.13
N ALA A 48 -0.27 -9.81 -8.26
CA ALA A 48 1.12 -9.57 -8.65
C ALA A 48 1.76 -8.35 -7.96
N TRP A 49 0.98 -7.56 -7.21
CA TRP A 49 1.40 -6.28 -6.68
C TRP A 49 1.28 -6.15 -5.16
N THR A 50 0.55 -7.01 -4.48
CA THR A 50 0.43 -7.00 -3.02
C THR A 50 1.44 -7.93 -2.36
N MET A 51 1.79 -7.63 -1.12
CA MET A 51 2.53 -8.53 -0.24
C MET A 51 1.68 -9.75 0.09
N GLU A 52 2.32 -10.90 0.27
CA GLU A 52 1.68 -12.09 0.84
C GLU A 52 1.85 -12.12 2.36
N TRP A 53 0.94 -12.79 3.07
CA TRP A 53 0.98 -12.84 4.53
C TRP A 53 2.19 -13.57 5.10
N ASP A 54 2.75 -14.53 4.38
CA ASP A 54 3.87 -15.36 4.80
C ASP A 54 5.20 -14.61 4.85
N ILE A 55 5.32 -13.47 4.15
CA ILE A 55 6.51 -12.61 4.17
C ILE A 55 6.34 -11.38 5.08
N MET A 56 5.24 -11.26 5.81
CA MET A 56 4.99 -10.10 6.70
C MET A 56 6.04 -9.99 7.80
N ASP A 57 6.43 -11.10 8.40
CA ASP A 57 7.44 -11.11 9.46
C ASP A 57 8.82 -10.71 8.93
N ASP A 58 9.15 -11.08 7.69
CA ASP A 58 10.39 -10.67 7.03
C ASP A 58 10.37 -9.15 6.74
N TYR A 59 9.24 -8.60 6.30
CA TYR A 59 9.05 -7.17 6.09
C TYR A 59 9.29 -6.36 7.38
N LEU A 60 8.69 -6.79 8.49
CA LEU A 60 8.85 -6.15 9.79
C LEU A 60 10.27 -6.32 10.35
N SER A 61 10.86 -7.48 10.19
CA SER A 61 12.22 -7.79 10.65
C SER A 61 13.27 -6.94 9.92
N GLU A 62 13.16 -6.83 8.60
CA GLU A 62 14.04 -5.99 7.80
C GLU A 62 13.92 -4.51 8.19
N PHE A 63 12.70 -4.03 8.42
CA PHE A 63 12.50 -2.68 8.92
C PHE A 63 13.22 -2.44 10.26
N HIS A 64 13.06 -3.34 11.23
CA HIS A 64 13.69 -3.20 12.54
C HIS A 64 15.22 -3.21 12.42
N ARG A 65 15.78 -4.09 11.59
CA ARG A 65 17.22 -4.12 11.29
C ARG A 65 17.71 -2.76 10.74
N LEU A 66 16.94 -2.16 9.83
CA LEU A 66 17.28 -0.86 9.25
C LEU A 66 17.14 0.28 10.27
N LYS A 67 16.09 0.26 11.08
CA LYS A 67 15.86 1.27 12.13
C LYS A 67 17.02 1.29 13.13
N GLU A 68 17.53 0.12 13.52
CA GLU A 68 18.73 0.02 14.37
C GLU A 68 20.00 0.49 13.65
N LYS A 69 20.22 0.01 12.41
CA LYS A 69 21.42 0.34 11.61
C LYS A 69 21.59 1.83 11.34
N TYR A 70 20.47 2.54 11.14
CA TYR A 70 20.48 3.96 10.79
C TYR A 70 20.05 4.87 11.93
N ALA A 71 19.97 4.36 13.15
CA ALA A 71 19.63 5.13 14.34
C ALA A 71 20.51 6.39 14.49
N GLY A 72 19.87 7.53 14.78
CA GLY A 72 20.54 8.82 14.89
C GLY A 72 20.95 9.49 13.57
N ARG A 73 20.70 8.84 12.43
CA ARG A 73 20.97 9.40 11.10
C ARG A 73 19.70 9.80 10.36
N ILE A 74 18.66 9.02 10.48
CA ILE A 74 17.34 9.25 9.91
C ILE A 74 16.29 8.54 10.78
N GLU A 75 15.11 9.14 10.93
CA GLU A 75 13.98 8.51 11.60
C GLU A 75 13.23 7.62 10.60
N LEU A 76 13.02 6.35 10.95
CA LEU A 76 12.33 5.39 10.10
C LEU A 76 10.99 4.98 10.71
N TYR A 77 9.98 4.86 9.85
CA TYR A 77 8.61 4.50 10.19
C TYR A 77 8.12 3.35 9.30
N ILE A 78 7.35 2.44 9.89
CA ILE A 78 6.76 1.31 9.20
C ILE A 78 5.25 1.44 9.14
N GLY A 79 4.70 1.23 7.96
CA GLY A 79 3.28 1.21 7.71
C GLY A 79 2.91 0.17 6.66
N LEU A 80 1.65 0.15 6.32
CA LEU A 80 1.09 -0.58 5.20
C LEU A 80 0.08 0.31 4.48
N GLU A 81 -0.02 0.16 3.19
CA GLU A 81 -1.15 0.61 2.39
C GLU A 81 -2.15 -0.53 2.28
N ILE A 82 -3.32 -0.33 2.87
CA ILE A 82 -4.32 -1.38 3.08
C ILE A 82 -5.57 -1.03 2.31
N ASP A 83 -5.93 -1.89 1.37
CA ASP A 83 -7.16 -1.72 0.60
C ASP A 83 -8.42 -1.93 1.42
N TYR A 84 -9.38 -1.05 1.22
CA TYR A 84 -10.75 -1.31 1.58
C TYR A 84 -11.45 -2.07 0.45
N LEU A 85 -11.78 -3.31 0.71
CA LEU A 85 -12.57 -4.14 -0.20
C LEU A 85 -14.03 -4.27 0.27
N ASN A 86 -14.20 -4.53 1.56
CA ASN A 86 -15.48 -4.73 2.23
C ASN A 86 -15.27 -4.80 3.75
N GLU A 87 -16.34 -5.05 4.50
CA GLU A 87 -16.30 -5.18 5.96
C GLU A 87 -15.36 -6.28 6.48
N ALA A 88 -15.06 -7.30 5.70
CA ALA A 88 -14.18 -8.41 6.10
C ALA A 88 -12.72 -8.18 5.68
N SER A 89 -12.43 -7.20 4.80
CA SER A 89 -11.08 -6.86 4.34
C SER A 89 -10.95 -5.34 4.19
N ASN A 90 -10.41 -4.70 5.21
CA ASN A 90 -10.23 -3.26 5.29
C ASN A 90 -9.19 -2.92 6.38
N PRO A 91 -8.72 -1.66 6.47
CA PRO A 91 -7.73 -1.23 7.45
C PRO A 91 -8.11 -1.45 8.92
N SER A 92 -9.40 -1.63 9.23
CA SER A 92 -9.90 -1.72 10.60
C SER A 92 -10.01 -3.15 11.14
N ILE A 93 -9.76 -4.18 10.35
CA ILE A 93 -9.81 -5.57 10.82
C ILE A 93 -8.70 -5.84 11.85
N ALA A 94 -8.97 -6.74 12.81
CA ALA A 94 -8.07 -7.05 13.90
C ALA A 94 -6.66 -7.44 13.43
N ARG A 95 -6.58 -8.23 12.35
CA ARG A 95 -5.31 -8.71 11.81
C ARG A 95 -4.34 -7.59 11.42
N PHE A 96 -4.84 -6.47 10.87
CA PHE A 96 -4.00 -5.29 10.58
C PHE A 96 -3.80 -4.40 11.80
N ARG A 97 -4.82 -4.27 12.68
CA ARG A 97 -4.70 -3.42 13.87
C ARG A 97 -3.65 -3.93 14.87
N GLU A 98 -3.45 -5.24 14.94
CA GLU A 98 -2.53 -5.88 15.86
C GLU A 98 -1.08 -5.88 15.38
N LEU A 99 -0.82 -5.55 14.10
CA LEU A 99 0.54 -5.41 13.60
C LEU A 99 1.24 -4.19 14.26
N PRO A 100 2.54 -4.32 14.57
CA PRO A 100 3.33 -3.24 15.18
C PRO A 100 3.73 -2.17 14.16
N LEU A 101 2.73 -1.49 13.59
CA LEU A 101 2.91 -0.45 12.57
C LEU A 101 2.83 0.94 13.18
N ASP A 102 3.69 1.84 12.72
CA ASP A 102 3.68 3.26 13.09
C ASP A 102 2.50 4.00 12.44
N HIS A 103 2.14 3.61 11.19
CA HIS A 103 1.02 4.23 10.46
C HIS A 103 0.32 3.23 9.51
N ARG A 104 -0.85 3.60 9.04
CA ARG A 104 -1.66 2.86 8.07
C ARG A 104 -2.26 3.84 7.08
N ILE A 105 -2.17 3.50 5.80
CA ILE A 105 -2.80 4.23 4.70
C ILE A 105 -3.96 3.37 4.23
N GLY A 106 -5.15 3.93 4.14
CA GLY A 106 -6.29 3.28 3.51
C GLY A 106 -6.32 3.63 2.03
N SER A 107 -6.53 2.66 1.19
CA SER A 107 -6.66 2.81 -0.26
C SER A 107 -7.87 2.07 -0.80
N VAL A 108 -8.24 2.38 -2.03
CA VAL A 108 -9.28 1.67 -2.79
C VAL A 108 -8.76 1.50 -4.21
N HIS A 109 -8.03 0.41 -4.44
CA HIS A 109 -7.57 0.04 -5.80
C HIS A 109 -8.55 -0.89 -6.51
N LEU A 110 -9.39 -1.57 -5.75
CA LEU A 110 -10.29 -2.62 -6.23
C LEU A 110 -11.73 -2.35 -5.80
N LEU A 111 -12.67 -2.66 -6.68
CA LEU A 111 -14.10 -2.61 -6.38
C LEU A 111 -14.76 -3.95 -6.72
N TYR A 112 -15.87 -4.26 -6.05
CA TYR A 112 -16.77 -5.32 -6.50
C TYR A 112 -17.81 -4.73 -7.46
N ASN A 113 -17.98 -5.36 -8.62
CA ASN A 113 -19.11 -5.04 -9.50
C ASN A 113 -20.40 -5.73 -9.02
N ASP A 114 -21.53 -5.46 -9.69
CA ASP A 114 -22.84 -6.01 -9.33
C ASP A 114 -22.93 -7.55 -9.45
N LYS A 115 -21.94 -8.18 -10.11
CA LYS A 115 -21.83 -9.64 -10.22
C LYS A 115 -20.96 -10.24 -9.10
N GLY A 116 -20.38 -9.42 -8.23
CA GLY A 116 -19.44 -9.84 -7.19
C GLY A 116 -18.03 -10.15 -7.72
N GLU A 117 -17.70 -9.70 -8.93
CA GLU A 117 -16.35 -9.80 -9.48
C GLU A 117 -15.50 -8.64 -8.96
N VAL A 118 -14.24 -8.93 -8.57
CA VAL A 118 -13.27 -7.90 -8.18
C VAL A 118 -12.70 -7.26 -9.44
N VAL A 119 -12.73 -5.94 -9.48
CA VAL A 119 -12.30 -5.13 -10.63
C VAL A 119 -11.28 -4.11 -10.15
N ASP A 120 -10.12 -4.07 -10.81
CA ASP A 120 -9.09 -3.07 -10.57
C ASP A 120 -9.52 -1.72 -11.15
N VAL A 121 -9.49 -0.67 -10.34
CA VAL A 121 -9.87 0.69 -10.74
C VAL A 121 -8.69 1.67 -10.71
N ASP A 122 -7.55 1.25 -10.18
CA ASP A 122 -6.29 2.02 -10.23
C ASP A 122 -5.48 1.68 -11.49
N VAL A 123 -6.01 2.05 -12.63
CA VAL A 123 -5.46 1.74 -13.94
C VAL A 123 -5.40 3.00 -14.83
N PRO A 124 -4.61 2.99 -15.92
CA PRO A 124 -4.61 4.09 -16.89
C PRO A 124 -6.02 4.45 -17.41
N ALA A 125 -6.26 5.73 -17.68
CA ALA A 125 -7.58 6.27 -18.03
C ALA A 125 -8.30 5.51 -19.16
N ASP A 126 -7.59 5.11 -20.21
CA ASP A 126 -8.18 4.35 -21.34
C ASP A 126 -8.63 2.94 -20.90
N THR A 127 -7.84 2.30 -20.04
CA THR A 127 -8.18 1.00 -19.42
C THR A 127 -9.37 1.17 -18.49
N PHE A 128 -9.37 2.19 -17.65
CA PHE A 128 -10.48 2.51 -16.74
C PHE A 128 -11.79 2.67 -17.49
N LYS A 129 -11.80 3.41 -18.60
CA LYS A 129 -13.00 3.54 -19.45
C LYS A 129 -13.49 2.19 -19.95
N THR A 130 -12.60 1.34 -20.43
CA THR A 130 -12.95 -0.03 -20.87
C THR A 130 -13.55 -0.85 -19.73
N ILE A 131 -13.02 -0.70 -18.52
CA ILE A 131 -13.54 -1.37 -17.32
C ILE A 131 -14.94 -0.87 -16.98
N VAL A 132 -15.18 0.43 -16.98
CA VAL A 132 -16.50 1.01 -16.74
C VAL A 132 -17.52 0.48 -17.75
N ASP A 133 -17.17 0.47 -19.04
CA ASP A 133 -18.05 -0.04 -20.10
C ASP A 133 -18.33 -1.54 -19.93
N GLY A 134 -17.32 -2.35 -19.60
CA GLY A 134 -17.42 -3.81 -19.56
C GLY A 134 -17.98 -4.39 -18.25
N HIS A 135 -17.63 -3.81 -17.11
CA HIS A 135 -17.98 -4.34 -15.78
C HIS A 135 -19.09 -3.58 -15.07
N PHE A 136 -19.38 -2.33 -15.51
CA PHE A 136 -20.36 -1.44 -14.88
C PHE A 136 -21.35 -0.86 -15.89
N CYS A 137 -21.54 -1.50 -17.06
CA CYS A 137 -22.49 -1.11 -18.11
C CYS A 137 -22.34 0.35 -18.58
N GLY A 138 -21.16 0.95 -18.50
CA GLY A 138 -20.90 2.34 -18.83
C GLY A 138 -21.34 3.34 -17.76
N ASP A 139 -21.80 2.89 -16.59
CA ASP A 139 -22.29 3.77 -15.51
C ASP A 139 -21.14 4.24 -14.63
N LEU A 140 -20.48 5.31 -15.02
CA LEU A 140 -19.41 5.94 -14.24
C LEU A 140 -19.91 6.48 -12.90
N GLU A 141 -21.15 6.98 -12.82
CA GLU A 141 -21.71 7.49 -11.57
C GLU A 141 -21.83 6.36 -10.54
N HIS A 142 -22.25 5.18 -10.97
CA HIS A 142 -22.30 3.99 -10.12
C HIS A 142 -20.90 3.63 -9.59
N VAL A 143 -19.86 3.61 -10.45
CA VAL A 143 -18.47 3.34 -10.04
C VAL A 143 -18.00 4.35 -8.99
N VAL A 144 -18.26 5.64 -9.20
CA VAL A 144 -17.88 6.70 -8.24
C VAL A 144 -18.62 6.51 -6.91
N ARG A 145 -19.89 6.13 -6.92
CA ARG A 145 -20.65 5.82 -5.70
C ARG A 145 -20.07 4.63 -4.95
N LEU A 146 -19.68 3.56 -5.64
CA LEU A 146 -19.03 2.39 -5.02
C LEU A 146 -17.67 2.75 -4.41
N TYR A 147 -16.94 3.66 -5.05
CA TYR A 147 -15.62 4.09 -4.58
C TYR A 147 -15.70 4.91 -3.28
N TYR A 148 -16.70 5.76 -3.13
CA TYR A 148 -16.84 6.67 -1.97
C TYR A 148 -17.88 6.20 -0.95
N GLY A 149 -18.65 5.19 -1.25
CA GLY A 149 -19.79 4.73 -0.45
C GLY A 149 -19.51 3.74 0.58
#